data_8bd40363a14b0d814117203d2b175827
#
_entry.id   8bd40363a14b0d814117203d2b175827
#
_cell.length_a   1.000
_cell.length_b   1.000
_cell.length_c   1.000
_cell.angle_alpha   90.00
_cell.angle_beta   90.00
_cell.angle_gamma   90.00
#
_symmetry.space_group_name_H-M   'P 1'
#
loop_
_entity.id
_entity.type
_entity.pdbx_description
1 polymer ?
#
loop_
_entity_poly.entity_id
_entity_poly.type
_entity_poly.pdbx_seq_one_letter_code
_entity_poly.pdbx_strand_id
1 'polypeptide(L)'
;MLIYHLSGSHMQEPPFSVSGALFGTSLRKTLITTIMKETSISLFKGYSDTHPQDSTLQEIVNLIRNDALVRDRTEKHRYYSHNGQRAAAAWEKAACPCFAVAVCFGDGKQAENITGWTSLALADIDHIDADRLPELIGRVRADKHTLLSYTTISGTGLRIIYRTDCLTATPEKNRKIYSKIFEQGNRYYAGLLGCECDLKCKNITKLSGLAHDPDVYYNPDAVTMPVELKGDKKEQPAQPSIRNR
;
A
#
# COMPACT_ATOMS: atom_id res chain seq x y z
N MET A 1 50.49 -34.58 53.64
CA MET A 1 51.57 -33.79 54.24
C MET A 1 52.00 -32.76 53.25
N LEU A 2 51.70 -31.56 53.46
CA LEU A 2 52.20 -30.25 53.10
C LEU A 2 50.97 -29.27 52.88
N ILE A 3 50.90 -28.39 53.80
CA ILE A 3 50.05 -27.23 53.93
C ILE A 3 50.67 -26.13 53.08
N TYR A 4 49.92 -25.43 52.24
CA TYR A 4 50.30 -24.09 51.81
C TYR A 4 49.10 -23.15 51.96
N HIS A 5 49.27 -22.19 52.87
CA HIS A 5 48.61 -20.93 52.97
C HIS A 5 48.77 -20.09 51.66
N LEU A 6 47.75 -19.49 51.15
CA LEU A 6 47.92 -18.32 50.34
C LEU A 6 46.90 -17.26 50.74
N SER A 7 47.46 -16.13 51.04
CA SER A 7 46.94 -14.86 51.47
C SER A 7 46.05 -14.19 50.44
N GLY A 8 45.08 -13.41 50.93
CA GLY A 8 44.23 -12.56 50.13
C GLY A 8 44.94 -11.44 49.38
N SER A 9 44.42 -11.14 48.22
CA SER A 9 44.64 -9.89 47.55
C SER A 9 43.30 -9.31 47.09
N HIS A 10 42.98 -8.15 47.66
CA HIS A 10 41.91 -7.28 47.19
C HIS A 10 42.15 -6.94 45.72
N MET A 11 41.17 -7.23 44.86
CA MET A 11 41.10 -6.58 43.54
C MET A 11 39.95 -5.56 43.57
N GLN A 12 40.36 -4.30 43.39
CA GLN A 12 39.50 -3.17 43.14
C GLN A 12 38.83 -3.34 41.78
N GLU A 13 37.52 -3.21 41.72
CA GLU A 13 36.76 -3.10 40.49
C GLU A 13 36.95 -1.71 39.86
N PRO A 14 37.13 -1.61 38.53
CA PRO A 14 37.15 -0.33 37.85
C PRO A 14 35.71 0.19 37.64
N PRO A 15 35.48 1.51 37.62
CA PRO A 15 34.17 2.09 37.42
C PRO A 15 33.75 1.97 35.95
N PHE A 16 32.77 1.12 35.66
CA PHE A 16 32.12 1.10 34.36
C PHE A 16 31.14 2.28 34.25
N SER A 17 31.55 3.33 33.57
CA SER A 17 30.62 4.28 32.97
C SER A 17 30.18 3.76 31.60
N VAL A 18 29.04 3.12 31.53
CA VAL A 18 28.43 2.71 30.25
C VAL A 18 27.51 3.80 29.79
N SER A 19 27.90 4.45 28.73
CA SER A 19 26.99 5.32 27.94
C SER A 19 25.88 4.47 27.32
N GLY A 20 24.76 4.34 28.04
CA GLY A 20 23.62 3.48 27.69
C GLY A 20 22.63 4.08 26.69
N ALA A 21 23.01 5.10 25.89
CA ALA A 21 22.04 5.82 25.06
C ALA A 21 22.01 5.42 23.57
N LEU A 22 23.01 4.72 23.05
CA LEU A 22 23.10 4.42 21.61
C LEU A 22 22.69 3.00 21.20
N PHE A 23 22.60 2.07 22.12
CA PHE A 23 22.19 0.69 21.82
C PHE A 23 20.65 0.48 21.83
N GLY A 24 19.92 1.34 22.51
CA GLY A 24 18.46 1.21 22.65
C GLY A 24 17.65 1.55 21.39
N THR A 25 18.16 2.41 20.54
CA THR A 25 17.43 2.88 19.33
C THR A 25 17.57 1.92 18.15
N SER A 26 18.72 1.25 18.01
CA SER A 26 18.93 0.24 16.94
C SER A 26 18.14 -1.04 17.21
N LEU A 27 18.16 -1.55 18.43
CA LEU A 27 17.39 -2.74 18.83
C LEU A 27 15.87 -2.49 18.78
N ARG A 28 15.39 -1.30 19.16
CA ARG A 28 13.98 -0.95 19.03
C ARG A 28 13.56 -0.83 17.56
N LYS A 29 14.37 -0.25 16.67
CA LYS A 29 14.09 -0.23 15.23
C LYS A 29 14.04 -1.64 14.66
N THR A 30 14.97 -2.51 14.98
CA THR A 30 15.00 -3.90 14.51
C THR A 30 13.82 -4.70 15.07
N LEU A 31 13.45 -4.50 16.35
CA LEU A 31 12.30 -5.18 16.97
C LEU A 31 10.96 -4.68 16.39
N ILE A 32 10.83 -3.38 16.13
CA ILE A 32 9.63 -2.79 15.49
C ILE A 32 9.52 -3.28 14.04
N THR A 33 10.62 -3.43 13.32
CA THR A 33 10.62 -3.99 11.94
C THR A 33 10.22 -5.48 11.95
N THR A 34 10.56 -6.24 12.99
CA THR A 34 10.22 -7.68 13.10
C THR A 34 8.76 -7.91 13.57
N ILE A 35 8.10 -6.92 14.16
CA ILE A 35 6.71 -7.03 14.67
C ILE A 35 5.69 -6.41 13.71
N MET A 36 6.09 -5.67 12.70
CA MET A 36 5.18 -5.29 11.63
C MET A 36 4.84 -6.55 10.83
N LYS A 37 3.78 -7.24 11.25
CA LYS A 37 3.17 -8.33 10.48
C LYS A 37 3.03 -7.81 9.05
N GLU A 38 3.79 -8.40 8.14
CA GLU A 38 3.75 -8.03 6.73
C GLU A 38 2.29 -8.01 6.27
N THR A 39 1.84 -6.92 5.67
CA THR A 39 0.44 -6.78 5.27
C THR A 39 0.12 -7.89 4.29
N SER A 40 -0.75 -8.83 4.67
CA SER A 40 -1.24 -9.86 3.76
C SER A 40 -2.00 -9.21 2.61
N ILE A 41 -1.75 -9.67 1.40
CA ILE A 41 -2.37 -9.20 0.16
C ILE A 41 -3.03 -10.40 -0.52
N SER A 42 -4.28 -10.27 -0.93
CA SER A 42 -4.93 -11.30 -1.75
C SER A 42 -4.57 -11.12 -3.22
N LEU A 43 -3.82 -12.09 -3.74
CA LEU A 43 -3.38 -12.20 -5.13
C LEU A 43 -4.29 -13.18 -5.89
N PHE A 44 -4.63 -12.85 -7.13
CA PHE A 44 -5.44 -13.65 -8.04
C PHE A 44 -4.69 -13.90 -9.35
N LYS A 45 -4.88 -15.05 -9.97
CA LYS A 45 -4.26 -15.41 -11.27
C LYS A 45 -4.75 -14.58 -12.44
N GLY A 46 -5.87 -13.87 -12.26
CA GLY A 46 -6.50 -12.98 -13.23
C GLY A 46 -7.83 -12.48 -12.73
N TYR A 47 -8.47 -11.58 -13.48
CA TYR A 47 -9.75 -10.98 -13.05
C TYR A 47 -10.92 -11.97 -13.01
N SER A 48 -10.85 -13.12 -13.67
CA SER A 48 -11.86 -14.19 -13.58
C SER A 48 -11.64 -15.14 -12.42
N ASP A 49 -10.44 -15.16 -11.84
CA ASP A 49 -10.11 -16.03 -10.72
C ASP A 49 -10.89 -15.62 -9.47
N THR A 50 -11.39 -16.59 -8.72
CA THR A 50 -12.13 -16.40 -7.47
C THR A 50 -11.43 -17.01 -6.26
N HIS A 51 -10.23 -17.57 -6.45
CA HIS A 51 -9.46 -18.24 -5.41
C HIS A 51 -8.25 -17.39 -5.04
N PRO A 52 -8.37 -16.50 -4.02
CA PRO A 52 -7.26 -15.68 -3.58
C PRO A 52 -6.12 -16.51 -3.02
N GLN A 53 -4.91 -16.08 -3.28
CA GLN A 53 -3.69 -16.62 -2.68
C GLN A 53 -3.10 -15.54 -1.77
N ASP A 54 -2.62 -15.94 -0.60
CA ASP A 54 -1.91 -15.02 0.29
C ASP A 54 -0.59 -14.62 -0.33
N SER A 55 -0.30 -13.34 -0.29
CA SER A 55 0.92 -12.73 -0.80
C SER A 55 1.32 -11.54 0.07
N THR A 56 2.45 -10.93 -0.23
CA THR A 56 2.96 -9.72 0.42
C THR A 56 3.19 -8.61 -0.60
N LEU A 57 3.30 -7.36 -0.15
CA LEU A 57 3.65 -6.26 -1.07
C LEU A 57 5.01 -6.48 -1.75
N GLN A 58 5.96 -7.09 -1.04
CA GLN A 58 7.28 -7.39 -1.60
C GLN A 58 7.19 -8.41 -2.73
N GLU A 59 6.34 -9.43 -2.58
CA GLU A 59 6.07 -10.41 -3.64
C GLU A 59 5.36 -9.76 -4.83
N ILE A 60 4.38 -8.88 -4.60
CA ILE A 60 3.73 -8.08 -5.66
C ILE A 60 4.77 -7.26 -6.44
N VAL A 61 5.70 -6.59 -5.75
CA VAL A 61 6.81 -5.85 -6.39
C VAL A 61 7.68 -6.77 -7.23
N ASN A 62 8.01 -7.96 -6.72
CA ASN A 62 8.80 -8.94 -7.47
C ASN A 62 8.07 -9.46 -8.71
N LEU A 63 6.78 -9.71 -8.62
CA LEU A 63 5.96 -10.11 -9.77
C LEU A 63 5.93 -9.00 -10.84
N ILE A 64 5.71 -7.75 -10.44
CA ILE A 64 5.72 -6.60 -11.37
C ILE A 64 7.06 -6.48 -12.08
N ARG A 65 8.17 -6.64 -11.34
CA ARG A 65 9.52 -6.43 -11.87
C ARG A 65 10.03 -7.58 -12.71
N ASN A 66 9.79 -8.82 -12.32
CA ASN A 66 10.56 -9.97 -12.79
C ASN A 66 9.73 -11.11 -13.38
N ASP A 67 8.42 -11.17 -13.12
CA ASP A 67 7.62 -12.34 -13.50
C ASP A 67 7.44 -12.43 -15.02
N ALA A 68 7.74 -13.61 -15.58
CA ALA A 68 7.72 -13.84 -17.02
C ALA A 68 6.29 -13.83 -17.59
N LEU A 69 5.30 -14.30 -16.83
CA LEU A 69 3.90 -14.29 -17.25
C LEU A 69 3.36 -12.86 -17.28
N VAL A 70 3.63 -12.07 -16.24
CA VAL A 70 3.23 -10.65 -16.18
C VAL A 70 3.85 -9.87 -17.32
N ARG A 71 5.12 -10.15 -17.65
CA ARG A 71 5.81 -9.56 -18.81
C ARG A 71 5.12 -9.93 -20.12
N ASP A 72 4.93 -11.21 -20.39
CA ASP A 72 4.30 -11.71 -21.62
C ASP A 72 2.91 -11.09 -21.82
N ARG A 73 2.07 -11.08 -20.76
CA ARG A 73 0.74 -10.45 -20.80
C ARG A 73 0.81 -8.95 -21.09
N THR A 74 1.77 -8.25 -20.49
CA THR A 74 1.94 -6.82 -20.67
C THR A 74 2.36 -6.49 -22.12
N GLU A 75 3.33 -7.22 -22.66
CA GLU A 75 3.83 -7.04 -24.02
C GLU A 75 2.74 -7.36 -25.06
N LYS A 76 2.02 -8.46 -24.91
CA LYS A 76 0.89 -8.84 -25.76
C LYS A 76 -0.24 -7.82 -25.71
N HIS A 77 -0.60 -7.34 -24.52
CA HIS A 77 -1.62 -6.30 -24.37
C HIS A 77 -1.23 -5.04 -25.17
N ARG A 78 0.01 -4.57 -25.04
CA ARG A 78 0.50 -3.38 -25.74
C ARG A 78 0.55 -3.61 -27.25
N TYR A 79 1.02 -4.78 -27.68
CA TYR A 79 1.04 -5.17 -29.09
C TYR A 79 -0.36 -5.16 -29.70
N TYR A 80 -1.32 -5.85 -29.08
CA TYR A 80 -2.70 -5.90 -29.57
C TYR A 80 -3.40 -4.54 -29.55
N SER A 81 -3.15 -3.74 -28.51
CA SER A 81 -3.68 -2.37 -28.42
C SER A 81 -3.16 -1.49 -29.55
N HIS A 82 -1.85 -1.54 -29.85
CA HIS A 82 -1.23 -0.78 -30.93
C HIS A 82 -1.79 -1.17 -32.31
N ASN A 83 -2.10 -2.45 -32.51
CA ASN A 83 -2.64 -2.98 -33.76
C ASN A 83 -4.18 -2.92 -33.84
N GLY A 84 -4.85 -2.21 -32.95
CA GLY A 84 -6.31 -2.04 -32.96
C GLY A 84 -7.10 -3.29 -32.57
N GLN A 85 -6.44 -4.36 -32.08
CA GLN A 85 -7.05 -5.65 -31.73
C GLN A 85 -7.60 -5.59 -30.29
N ARG A 86 -8.61 -4.75 -30.07
CA ARG A 86 -9.15 -4.40 -28.74
C ARG A 86 -9.60 -5.61 -27.91
N ALA A 87 -10.24 -6.61 -28.54
CA ALA A 87 -10.70 -7.83 -27.84
C ALA A 87 -9.53 -8.66 -27.33
N ALA A 88 -8.48 -8.84 -28.13
CA ALA A 88 -7.28 -9.57 -27.71
C ALA A 88 -6.53 -8.82 -26.59
N ALA A 89 -6.39 -7.51 -26.72
CA ALA A 89 -5.80 -6.67 -25.66
C ALA A 89 -6.60 -6.77 -24.33
N ALA A 90 -7.92 -6.69 -24.41
CA ALA A 90 -8.78 -6.81 -23.22
C ALA A 90 -8.65 -8.20 -22.57
N TRP A 91 -8.51 -9.25 -23.36
CA TRP A 91 -8.28 -10.61 -22.84
C TRP A 91 -6.95 -10.73 -22.10
N GLU A 92 -5.84 -10.23 -22.66
CA GLU A 92 -4.52 -10.22 -22.01
C GLU A 92 -4.55 -9.45 -20.67
N LYS A 93 -5.22 -8.30 -20.64
CA LYS A 93 -5.44 -7.54 -19.42
C LYS A 93 -6.24 -8.32 -18.38
N ALA A 94 -7.30 -9.03 -18.80
CA ALA A 94 -8.14 -9.80 -17.90
C ALA A 94 -7.45 -11.07 -17.36
N ALA A 95 -6.56 -11.66 -18.16
CA ALA A 95 -5.80 -12.85 -17.80
C ALA A 95 -4.50 -12.55 -17.05
N CYS A 96 -4.09 -11.27 -16.97
CA CYS A 96 -2.94 -10.85 -16.17
C CYS A 96 -3.26 -10.97 -14.67
N PRO A 97 -2.34 -11.45 -13.83
CA PRO A 97 -2.53 -11.47 -12.39
C PRO A 97 -2.94 -10.10 -11.82
N CYS A 98 -3.73 -10.13 -10.76
CA CYS A 98 -4.22 -8.93 -10.10
C CYS A 98 -4.30 -9.15 -8.58
N PHE A 99 -4.34 -8.07 -7.81
CA PHE A 99 -4.39 -8.15 -6.35
C PHE A 99 -5.40 -7.18 -5.75
N ALA A 100 -5.91 -7.51 -4.58
CA ALA A 100 -6.78 -6.62 -3.82
C ALA A 100 -5.95 -5.62 -3.03
N VAL A 101 -6.22 -4.32 -3.22
CA VAL A 101 -5.43 -3.27 -2.58
C VAL A 101 -5.88 -3.02 -1.14
N ALA A 102 -7.17 -2.86 -0.92
CA ALA A 102 -7.71 -2.37 0.35
C ALA A 102 -8.13 -3.47 1.32
N VAL A 103 -8.32 -4.70 0.84
CA VAL A 103 -8.89 -5.81 1.61
C VAL A 103 -8.14 -7.11 1.38
N CYS A 104 -8.26 -8.03 2.34
CA CYS A 104 -7.91 -9.43 2.17
C CYS A 104 -9.20 -10.24 2.02
N PHE A 105 -9.15 -11.29 1.20
CA PHE A 105 -10.24 -12.21 0.97
C PHE A 105 -9.92 -13.60 1.52
N GLY A 106 -10.92 -14.30 2.02
CA GLY A 106 -10.81 -15.69 2.40
C GLY A 106 -11.05 -16.62 1.20
N ASP A 107 -12.32 -16.73 0.78
CA ASP A 107 -12.72 -17.49 -0.40
C ASP A 107 -13.62 -16.60 -1.27
N GLY A 108 -13.31 -16.50 -2.55
CA GLY A 108 -13.98 -15.55 -3.45
C GLY A 108 -13.42 -14.13 -3.37
N LYS A 109 -14.12 -13.19 -3.99
CA LYS A 109 -13.73 -11.76 -4.07
C LYS A 109 -14.92 -10.81 -3.91
N GLN A 110 -16.00 -11.30 -3.35
CA GLN A 110 -17.18 -10.51 -3.03
C GLN A 110 -17.02 -9.86 -1.66
N ALA A 111 -17.85 -8.88 -1.36
CA ALA A 111 -17.75 -8.12 -0.13
C ALA A 111 -17.95 -8.96 1.15
N GLU A 112 -18.72 -10.03 1.06
CA GLU A 112 -18.96 -11.02 2.13
C GLU A 112 -17.75 -11.91 2.40
N ASN A 113 -16.80 -12.02 1.45
CA ASN A 113 -15.60 -12.83 1.58
C ASN A 113 -14.42 -12.04 2.19
N ILE A 114 -14.61 -10.78 2.57
CA ILE A 114 -13.57 -9.95 3.18
C ILE A 114 -13.23 -10.50 4.57
N THR A 115 -11.95 -10.84 4.77
CA THR A 115 -11.41 -11.34 6.05
C THR A 115 -10.53 -10.34 6.78
N GLY A 116 -10.07 -9.29 6.07
CA GLY A 116 -9.18 -8.31 6.67
C GLY A 116 -9.04 -7.03 5.84
N TRP A 117 -8.31 -6.07 6.41
CA TRP A 117 -8.06 -4.76 5.85
C TRP A 117 -6.56 -4.53 5.74
N THR A 118 -6.10 -4.07 4.59
CA THR A 118 -4.67 -3.83 4.33
C THR A 118 -4.19 -2.47 4.82
N SER A 119 -5.11 -1.54 5.11
CA SER A 119 -4.82 -0.11 5.30
C SER A 119 -4.10 0.54 4.12
N LEU A 120 -4.35 0.02 2.91
CA LEU A 120 -3.83 0.55 1.66
C LEU A 120 -4.97 1.11 0.81
N ALA A 121 -4.62 2.07 -0.04
CA ALA A 121 -5.52 2.59 -1.05
C ALA A 121 -4.78 2.86 -2.37
N LEU A 122 -5.56 3.01 -3.44
CA LEU A 122 -5.09 3.12 -4.81
C LEU A 122 -5.45 4.48 -5.38
N ALA A 123 -4.49 5.16 -5.98
CA ALA A 123 -4.74 6.20 -6.97
C ALA A 123 -4.43 5.65 -8.37
N ASP A 124 -5.33 5.93 -9.30
CA ASP A 124 -5.32 5.42 -10.67
C ASP A 124 -5.32 6.62 -11.63
N ILE A 125 -4.19 6.86 -12.27
CA ILE A 125 -4.00 7.96 -13.22
C ILE A 125 -3.86 7.33 -14.60
N ASP A 126 -4.86 7.49 -15.42
CA ASP A 126 -4.90 6.95 -16.79
C ASP A 126 -4.70 8.06 -17.84
N HIS A 127 -4.48 7.68 -19.09
CA HIS A 127 -4.40 8.57 -20.26
C HIS A 127 -3.29 9.64 -20.17
N ILE A 128 -2.12 9.24 -19.66
CA ILE A 128 -0.93 10.08 -19.65
C ILE A 128 -0.27 10.04 -21.03
N ASP A 129 0.06 11.21 -21.56
CA ASP A 129 0.84 11.33 -22.79
C ASP A 129 2.25 10.73 -22.58
N ALA A 130 2.74 10.01 -23.58
CA ALA A 130 3.98 9.23 -23.48
C ALA A 130 5.21 10.09 -23.15
N ASP A 131 5.25 11.32 -23.66
CA ASP A 131 6.32 12.30 -23.44
C ASP A 131 6.33 12.85 -22.00
N ARG A 132 5.18 12.89 -21.34
CA ARG A 132 5.03 13.36 -19.95
C ARG A 132 5.30 12.27 -18.92
N LEU A 133 5.11 11.00 -19.31
CA LEU A 133 5.14 9.88 -18.36
C LEU A 133 6.44 9.80 -17.52
N PRO A 134 7.66 9.97 -18.09
CA PRO A 134 8.90 9.92 -17.31
C PRO A 134 8.98 11.01 -16.22
N GLU A 135 8.55 12.24 -16.54
CA GLU A 135 8.49 13.32 -15.56
C GLU A 135 7.53 13.00 -14.42
N LEU A 136 6.32 12.52 -14.75
CA LEU A 136 5.30 12.19 -13.77
C LEU A 136 5.70 11.03 -12.86
N ILE A 137 6.40 10.01 -13.39
CA ILE A 137 7.02 8.95 -12.60
C ILE A 137 7.99 9.55 -11.58
N GLY A 138 8.82 10.50 -11.99
CA GLY A 138 9.75 11.19 -11.09
C GLY A 138 9.04 11.92 -9.95
N ARG A 139 7.94 12.62 -10.25
CA ARG A 139 7.13 13.32 -9.24
C ARG A 139 6.48 12.35 -8.24
N VAL A 140 5.93 11.23 -8.73
CA VAL A 140 5.32 10.20 -7.87
C VAL A 140 6.36 9.57 -6.94
N ARG A 141 7.56 9.26 -7.46
CA ARG A 141 8.65 8.68 -6.65
C ARG A 141 9.21 9.63 -5.60
N ALA A 142 9.16 10.93 -5.86
CA ALA A 142 9.59 11.95 -4.92
C ALA A 142 8.56 12.24 -3.81
N ASP A 143 7.32 11.80 -3.97
CA ASP A 143 6.27 12.03 -2.99
C ASP A 143 6.39 11.08 -1.79
N LYS A 144 6.38 11.65 -0.58
CA LYS A 144 6.58 10.91 0.68
C LYS A 144 5.48 9.90 1.01
N HIS A 145 4.29 10.04 0.42
CA HIS A 145 3.15 9.15 0.65
C HIS A 145 3.11 7.96 -0.32
N THR A 146 3.92 8.00 -1.38
CA THR A 146 3.97 6.92 -2.37
C THR A 146 4.68 5.70 -1.79
N LEU A 147 3.91 4.63 -1.54
CA LEU A 147 4.40 3.35 -1.06
C LEU A 147 4.87 2.47 -2.22
N LEU A 148 4.04 2.35 -3.27
CA LEU A 148 4.30 1.55 -4.46
C LEU A 148 3.77 2.32 -5.67
N SER A 149 4.55 2.38 -6.75
CA SER A 149 4.04 2.87 -8.03
C SER A 149 4.64 2.12 -9.21
N TYR A 150 3.81 1.89 -10.22
CA TYR A 150 4.20 1.22 -11.47
C TYR A 150 3.33 1.68 -12.63
N THR A 151 3.89 1.55 -13.83
CA THR A 151 3.20 1.86 -15.08
C THR A 151 2.11 0.81 -15.35
N THR A 152 0.91 1.26 -15.76
CA THR A 152 -0.20 0.36 -16.08
C THR A 152 0.10 -0.53 -17.29
N ILE A 153 -0.70 -1.59 -17.46
CA ILE A 153 -0.51 -2.55 -18.56
C ILE A 153 -0.59 -1.90 -19.95
N SER A 154 -1.37 -0.81 -20.08
CA SER A 154 -1.45 -0.02 -21.33
C SER A 154 -0.17 0.76 -21.62
N GLY A 155 0.67 1.03 -20.64
CA GLY A 155 1.83 1.89 -20.77
C GLY A 155 1.53 3.40 -20.76
N THR A 156 0.27 3.80 -20.53
CA THR A 156 -0.21 5.18 -20.58
C THR A 156 -0.84 5.65 -19.26
N GLY A 157 -0.50 5.02 -18.15
CA GLY A 157 -1.03 5.37 -16.84
C GLY A 157 -0.14 4.90 -15.71
N LEU A 158 -0.45 5.36 -14.51
CA LEU A 158 0.25 5.03 -13.27
C LEU A 158 -0.70 4.46 -12.24
N ARG A 159 -0.30 3.37 -11.61
CA ARG A 159 -0.88 2.84 -10.37
C ARG A 159 -0.05 3.32 -9.22
N ILE A 160 -0.70 3.95 -8.25
CA ILE A 160 -0.04 4.52 -7.08
C ILE A 160 -0.73 3.99 -5.84
N ILE A 161 0.00 3.28 -4.98
CA ILE A 161 -0.52 2.74 -3.73
C ILE A 161 0.07 3.55 -2.58
N TYR A 162 -0.76 3.90 -1.62
CA TYR A 162 -0.41 4.67 -0.45
C TYR A 162 -1.04 4.09 0.81
N ARG A 163 -0.46 4.40 1.98
CA ARG A 163 -0.97 3.97 3.28
C ARG A 163 -2.05 4.92 3.79
N THR A 164 -3.02 4.34 4.54
CA THR A 164 -4.02 5.10 5.29
C THR A 164 -4.21 4.48 6.68
N ASP A 165 -4.57 5.28 7.66
CA ASP A 165 -4.83 4.86 9.04
C ASP A 165 -6.32 4.96 9.43
N CYS A 166 -7.17 5.34 8.48
CA CYS A 166 -8.58 5.65 8.75
C CYS A 166 -9.50 4.41 8.83
N LEU A 167 -9.02 3.22 8.43
CA LEU A 167 -9.84 2.02 8.41
C LEU A 167 -10.04 1.47 9.83
N THR A 168 -11.26 1.04 10.13
CA THR A 168 -11.70 0.52 11.44
C THR A 168 -12.00 -0.97 11.36
N ALA A 169 -12.29 -1.60 12.50
CA ALA A 169 -12.73 -3.00 12.54
C ALA A 169 -14.16 -3.23 11.99
N THR A 170 -14.93 -2.17 11.73
CA THR A 170 -16.33 -2.28 11.28
C THR A 170 -16.42 -2.25 9.75
N PRO A 171 -16.79 -3.37 9.06
CA PRO A 171 -16.82 -3.45 7.61
C PRO A 171 -17.69 -2.39 6.93
N GLU A 172 -18.87 -2.13 7.47
CA GLU A 172 -19.82 -1.18 6.90
C GLU A 172 -19.32 0.28 6.97
N LYS A 173 -18.67 0.65 8.08
CA LYS A 173 -18.01 1.95 8.19
C LYS A 173 -16.87 2.06 7.21
N ASN A 174 -16.07 1.00 7.06
CA ASN A 174 -14.93 1.00 6.17
C ASN A 174 -15.30 1.22 4.70
N ARG A 175 -16.43 0.70 4.22
CA ARG A 175 -16.90 0.97 2.85
C ARG A 175 -17.13 2.47 2.60
N LYS A 176 -17.79 3.16 3.55
CA LYS A 176 -18.05 4.61 3.46
C LYS A 176 -16.76 5.43 3.59
N ILE A 177 -15.90 5.04 4.54
CA ILE A 177 -14.61 5.67 4.77
C ILE A 177 -13.71 5.49 3.54
N TYR A 178 -13.63 4.28 2.99
CA TYR A 178 -12.78 3.98 1.83
C TYR A 178 -13.15 4.83 0.60
N SER A 179 -14.44 5.08 0.37
CA SER A 179 -14.85 5.97 -0.72
C SER A 179 -14.25 7.37 -0.58
N LYS A 180 -14.17 7.91 0.65
CA LYS A 180 -13.54 9.21 0.93
C LYS A 180 -12.01 9.14 0.79
N ILE A 181 -11.39 8.06 1.31
CA ILE A 181 -9.96 7.81 1.17
C ILE A 181 -9.58 7.78 -0.32
N PHE A 182 -10.28 6.99 -1.10
CA PHE A 182 -10.07 6.87 -2.54
C PHE A 182 -10.19 8.22 -3.25
N GLU A 183 -11.26 8.97 -2.97
CA GLU A 183 -11.48 10.27 -3.59
C GLU A 183 -10.38 11.28 -3.23
N GLN A 184 -10.00 11.39 -1.96
CA GLN A 184 -8.98 12.34 -1.53
C GLN A 184 -7.61 11.99 -2.08
N GLY A 185 -7.21 10.71 -2.05
CA GLY A 185 -5.94 10.26 -2.59
C GLY A 185 -5.83 10.43 -4.11
N ASN A 186 -6.90 10.11 -4.85
CA ASN A 186 -6.92 10.34 -6.31
C ASN A 186 -6.85 11.84 -6.64
N ARG A 187 -7.56 12.71 -5.91
CA ARG A 187 -7.44 14.17 -6.09
C ARG A 187 -6.06 14.69 -5.72
N TYR A 188 -5.46 14.14 -4.66
CA TYR A 188 -4.11 14.52 -4.25
C TYR A 188 -3.10 14.23 -5.37
N TYR A 189 -3.07 12.99 -5.89
CA TYR A 189 -2.14 12.62 -6.95
C TYR A 189 -2.48 13.29 -8.28
N ALA A 190 -3.74 13.48 -8.62
CA ALA A 190 -4.14 14.25 -9.78
C ALA A 190 -3.61 15.68 -9.72
N GLY A 191 -3.73 16.34 -8.55
CA GLY A 191 -3.18 17.68 -8.31
C GLY A 191 -1.64 17.71 -8.39
N LEU A 192 -0.96 16.72 -7.77
CA LEU A 192 0.51 16.59 -7.81
C LEU A 192 1.04 16.46 -9.25
N LEU A 193 0.29 15.74 -10.09
CA LEU A 193 0.70 15.41 -11.46
C LEU A 193 0.15 16.35 -12.52
N GLY A 194 -0.81 17.22 -12.17
CA GLY A 194 -1.50 18.05 -13.14
C GLY A 194 -2.30 17.23 -14.15
N CYS A 195 -2.94 16.15 -13.68
CA CYS A 195 -3.74 15.21 -14.49
C CYS A 195 -5.17 15.14 -13.97
N GLU A 196 -6.06 14.57 -14.78
CA GLU A 196 -7.39 14.17 -14.32
C GLU A 196 -7.34 12.85 -13.56
N CYS A 197 -8.31 12.60 -12.67
CA CYS A 197 -8.47 11.34 -11.97
C CYS A 197 -9.85 10.73 -12.19
N ASP A 198 -9.91 9.40 -12.34
CA ASP A 198 -11.19 8.69 -12.37
C ASP A 198 -11.68 8.42 -10.95
N LEU A 199 -12.76 9.12 -10.55
CA LEU A 199 -13.41 8.96 -9.26
C LEU A 199 -14.56 7.94 -9.26
N LYS A 200 -14.80 7.22 -10.37
CA LYS A 200 -15.91 6.26 -10.48
C LYS A 200 -15.64 4.94 -9.76
N CYS A 201 -14.39 4.52 -9.70
CA CYS A 201 -13.99 3.21 -9.19
C CYS A 201 -13.76 3.18 -7.67
N LYS A 202 -14.71 3.64 -6.87
CA LYS A 202 -14.63 3.76 -5.39
C LYS A 202 -14.86 2.44 -4.64
N ASN A 203 -14.94 1.31 -5.33
CA ASN A 203 -15.25 0.03 -4.68
C ASN A 203 -14.05 -0.50 -3.89
N ILE A 204 -14.27 -0.79 -2.61
CA ILE A 204 -13.24 -1.31 -1.71
C ILE A 204 -12.71 -2.70 -2.12
N THR A 205 -13.51 -3.47 -2.87
CA THR A 205 -13.11 -4.78 -3.41
C THR A 205 -12.44 -4.69 -4.78
N LYS A 206 -12.13 -3.46 -5.26
CA LYS A 206 -11.47 -3.27 -6.55
C LYS A 206 -10.11 -3.95 -6.57
N LEU A 207 -9.89 -4.77 -7.60
CA LEU A 207 -8.59 -5.38 -7.87
C LEU A 207 -7.72 -4.45 -8.72
N SER A 208 -6.43 -4.42 -8.45
CA SER A 208 -5.41 -3.78 -9.28
C SER A 208 -4.70 -4.83 -10.12
N GLY A 209 -4.75 -4.71 -11.44
CA GLY A 209 -4.01 -5.58 -12.36
C GLY A 209 -2.51 -5.32 -12.28
N LEU A 210 -1.72 -6.39 -12.29
CA LEU A 210 -0.29 -6.28 -12.45
C LEU A 210 0.06 -5.85 -13.89
N ALA A 211 1.24 -5.27 -14.04
CA ALA A 211 1.86 -4.98 -15.32
C ALA A 211 3.37 -5.08 -15.15
N HIS A 212 4.07 -5.53 -16.18
CA HIS A 212 5.53 -5.57 -16.12
C HIS A 212 6.11 -4.16 -16.17
N ASP A 213 6.82 -3.83 -15.11
CA ASP A 213 7.57 -2.59 -14.94
C ASP A 213 8.89 -2.89 -14.23
N PRO A 214 10.03 -2.99 -14.95
CA PRO A 214 11.32 -3.27 -14.33
C PRO A 214 11.76 -2.17 -13.36
N ASP A 215 11.23 -0.96 -13.54
CA ASP A 215 11.52 0.22 -12.73
C ASP A 215 10.46 0.48 -11.65
N VAL A 216 9.65 -0.53 -11.31
CA VAL A 216 8.65 -0.40 -10.23
C VAL A 216 9.26 0.21 -8.97
N TYR A 217 8.63 1.27 -8.47
CA TYR A 217 9.05 1.96 -7.26
C TYR A 217 8.39 1.35 -6.03
N TYR A 218 9.18 1.12 -4.98
CA TYR A 218 8.67 0.65 -3.68
C TYR A 218 9.43 1.33 -2.54
N ASN A 219 8.69 2.00 -1.66
CA ASN A 219 9.22 2.65 -0.47
C ASN A 219 8.49 2.13 0.79
N PRO A 220 9.06 1.16 1.51
CA PRO A 220 8.45 0.62 2.73
C PRO A 220 8.29 1.65 3.85
N ASP A 221 9.06 2.75 3.82
CA ASP A 221 9.03 3.84 4.79
C ASP A 221 8.08 4.99 4.39
N ALA A 222 7.21 4.77 3.38
CA ALA A 222 6.24 5.78 2.95
C ALA A 222 5.36 6.23 4.11
N VAL A 223 5.20 7.55 4.22
CA VAL A 223 4.39 8.19 5.27
C VAL A 223 2.90 7.98 4.97
N THR A 224 2.13 7.61 5.98
CA THR A 224 0.67 7.50 5.89
C THR A 224 0.05 8.80 5.35
N MET A 225 -0.82 8.68 4.36
CA MET A 225 -1.54 9.83 3.80
C MET A 225 -2.63 10.28 4.76
N PRO A 226 -2.64 11.55 5.18
CA PRO A 226 -3.71 12.08 6.01
C PRO A 226 -5.01 12.16 5.18
N VAL A 227 -6.09 11.65 5.75
CA VAL A 227 -7.44 11.69 5.15
C VAL A 227 -8.37 12.43 6.07
N GLU A 228 -8.99 13.49 5.57
CA GLU A 228 -10.00 14.24 6.32
C GLU A 228 -11.35 13.52 6.27
N LEU A 229 -11.72 12.84 7.31
CA LEU A 229 -13.06 12.36 7.53
C LEU A 229 -13.87 13.51 8.12
N LYS A 230 -14.36 14.46 7.27
CA LYS A 230 -15.19 15.59 7.75
C LYS A 230 -16.32 15.06 8.61
N GLY A 231 -16.28 15.56 9.85
CA GLY A 231 -16.97 15.04 11.00
C GLY A 231 -18.48 14.91 10.85
N ASP A 232 -19.00 13.94 11.57
CA ASP A 232 -20.23 14.11 12.30
C ASP A 232 -20.05 15.35 13.18
N LYS A 233 -20.81 16.41 12.92
CA LYS A 233 -20.92 17.55 13.84
C LYS A 233 -21.20 16.93 15.20
N LYS A 234 -20.27 17.03 16.17
CA LYS A 234 -20.59 16.80 17.55
C LYS A 234 -21.80 17.69 17.82
N GLU A 235 -22.96 17.09 18.06
CA GLU A 235 -24.09 17.81 18.63
C GLU A 235 -23.56 18.49 19.88
N GLN A 236 -23.47 19.81 19.83
CA GLN A 236 -23.23 20.58 21.04
C GLN A 236 -24.41 20.29 21.95
N PRO A 237 -24.18 19.89 23.21
CA PRO A 237 -25.28 19.71 24.14
C PRO A 237 -26.07 21.02 24.18
N ALA A 238 -27.37 20.90 23.97
CA ALA A 238 -28.29 22.03 23.97
C ALA A 238 -28.11 22.81 25.29
N GLN A 239 -27.72 24.08 25.19
CA GLN A 239 -27.68 24.97 26.35
C GLN A 239 -29.10 25.04 26.92
N PRO A 240 -29.28 24.86 28.25
CA PRO A 240 -30.59 24.99 28.87
C PRO A 240 -31.07 26.44 28.69
N SER A 241 -32.22 26.60 28.07
CA SER A 241 -32.89 27.90 27.93
C SER A 241 -33.25 28.43 29.31
N ILE A 242 -32.58 29.49 29.72
CA ILE A 242 -32.97 30.27 30.91
C ILE A 242 -34.28 30.95 30.57
N ARG A 243 -35.39 30.42 31.06
CA ARG A 243 -36.66 31.15 31.10
C ARG A 243 -36.58 32.19 32.19
N ASN A 244 -36.43 33.46 31.80
CA ASN A 244 -36.70 34.59 32.69
C ASN A 244 -38.20 34.66 33.00
N ARG A 245 -38.52 34.59 34.29
CA ARG A 245 -39.82 34.97 34.81
C ARG A 245 -39.84 36.48 35.13
#